data_c0777d2bd9c26b933eaa282ae28ba6c1
#
_entry.id   c0777d2bd9c26b933eaa282ae28ba6c1
#
_cell.length_a   1.000
_cell.length_b   1.000
_cell.length_c   1.000
_cell.angle_alpha   90.00
_cell.angle_beta   90.00
_cell.angle_gamma   90.00
#
_symmetry.space_group_name_H-M   'P 1'
#
loop_
_entity.id
_entity.type
_entity.pdbx_description
1 polymer ?
#
loop_
_entity_poly.entity_id
_entity_poly.type
_entity_poly.pdbx_seq_one_letter_code
_entity_poly.pdbx_strand_id
1 'polypeptide(L)' 'MAAFAWSPLRALMKKAGAEIVSRAAVDKLMDYLEEYAKELTACALDIAKHSGRKKVTQADMKLAIGM' A
#
# COMPACT_ATOMS: atom_id res chain seq x y z
N MET A 1 8.07 -6.19 8.13
CA MET A 1 7.06 -6.89 8.26
C MET A 1 6.43 -7.39 7.13
N ALA A 2 7.03 -8.03 6.48
CA ALA A 2 6.61 -8.40 5.25
C ALA A 2 5.62 -9.48 5.17
N ALA A 3 5.34 -10.12 6.21
CA ALA A 3 4.46 -11.27 6.14
C ALA A 3 2.99 -10.99 6.29
N PHE A 4 2.64 -9.78 6.67
CA PHE A 4 1.28 -9.51 7.09
C PHE A 4 0.22 -9.74 6.03
N ALA A 5 0.54 -9.57 4.78
CA ALA A 5 -0.43 -9.72 3.71
C ALA A 5 -0.05 -10.77 2.68
N TRP A 6 0.81 -11.73 3.06
CA TRP A 6 1.33 -12.66 2.07
C TRP A 6 0.26 -13.50 1.37
N SER A 7 -0.57 -14.19 2.14
CA SER A 7 -1.60 -15.06 1.55
C SER A 7 -2.69 -14.29 0.81
N PRO A 8 -3.23 -13.21 1.36
CA PRO A 8 -4.19 -12.40 0.61
C PRO A 8 -3.59 -11.83 -0.67
N LEU A 9 -2.31 -11.42 -0.63
CA LEU A 9 -1.67 -10.86 -1.80
C LEU A 9 -1.50 -11.91 -2.89
N ARG A 10 -1.10 -13.12 -2.50
CA ARG A 10 -0.97 -14.21 -3.46
C ARG A 10 -2.31 -14.52 -4.11
N ALA A 11 -3.37 -14.55 -3.31
CA ALA A 11 -4.71 -14.80 -3.82
C ALA A 11 -5.15 -13.71 -4.79
N LEU A 12 -4.81 -12.47 -4.49
CA LEU A 12 -5.15 -11.36 -5.36
C LEU A 12 -4.42 -11.46 -6.69
N MET A 13 -3.15 -11.86 -6.67
CA MET A 13 -2.39 -12.04 -7.90
C MET A 13 -3.00 -13.13 -8.77
N LYS A 14 -3.48 -14.20 -8.15
CA LYS A 14 -4.16 -15.27 -8.88
C LYS A 14 -5.47 -14.79 -9.48
N LYS A 15 -6.18 -13.96 -8.76
CA LYS A 15 -7.42 -13.39 -9.25
C LYS A 15 -7.17 -12.50 -10.45
N ALA A 16 -6.02 -11.86 -10.51
CA ALA A 16 -5.67 -11.01 -11.63
C ALA A 16 -5.25 -11.80 -12.87
N GLY A 17 -5.21 -13.12 -12.76
CA GLY A 17 -4.93 -13.94 -13.92
C GLY A 17 -3.69 -14.82 -13.84
N ALA A 18 -2.91 -14.70 -12.79
CA ALA A 18 -1.70 -15.50 -12.68
C ALA A 18 -2.05 -16.91 -12.23
N GLU A 19 -1.71 -17.91 -13.03
CA GLU A 19 -2.01 -19.28 -12.68
C GLU A 19 -1.13 -19.80 -11.57
N ILE A 20 0.14 -19.52 -11.63
CA ILE A 20 1.09 -19.94 -10.63
C ILE A 20 1.88 -18.72 -10.20
N VAL A 21 2.01 -18.54 -8.91
CA VAL A 21 2.72 -17.38 -8.37
C VAL A 21 3.84 -17.87 -7.47
N SER A 22 5.06 -17.53 -7.82
CA SER A 22 6.21 -17.95 -7.03
C SER A 22 6.28 -17.16 -5.73
N ARG A 23 6.91 -17.75 -4.73
CA ARG A 23 7.09 -17.08 -3.44
C ARG A 23 7.88 -15.80 -3.61
N ALA A 24 8.92 -15.85 -4.44
CA ALA A 24 9.75 -14.67 -4.67
C ALA A 24 8.97 -13.54 -5.30
N ALA A 25 8.01 -13.85 -6.16
CA ALA A 25 7.18 -12.83 -6.80
C ALA A 25 6.29 -12.14 -5.76
N VAL A 26 5.72 -12.91 -4.85
CA VAL A 26 4.88 -12.34 -3.79
C VAL A 26 5.72 -11.47 -2.87
N ASP A 27 6.90 -11.95 -2.49
CA ASP A 27 7.80 -11.21 -1.61
C ASP A 27 8.20 -9.88 -2.25
N LYS A 28 8.51 -9.91 -3.53
CA LYS A 28 8.93 -8.70 -4.23
C LYS A 28 7.80 -7.69 -4.31
N LEU A 29 6.61 -8.15 -4.61
CA LEU A 29 5.45 -7.25 -4.66
C LEU A 29 5.14 -6.69 -3.29
N MET A 30 5.28 -7.50 -2.25
CA MET A 30 5.03 -7.06 -0.89
C MET A 30 6.00 -5.96 -0.47
N ASP A 31 7.28 -6.12 -0.82
CA ASP A 31 8.29 -5.10 -0.55
C ASP A 31 7.93 -3.78 -1.23
N TYR A 32 7.50 -3.87 -2.48
CA TYR A 32 7.10 -2.69 -3.24
C TYR A 32 5.91 -1.99 -2.60
N LEU A 33 4.90 -2.77 -2.22
CA LEU A 33 3.70 -2.21 -1.62
C LEU A 33 3.99 -1.58 -0.27
N GLU A 34 4.89 -2.17 0.50
CA GLU A 34 5.29 -1.63 1.79
C GLU A 34 5.92 -0.25 1.61
N GLU A 35 6.84 -0.14 0.66
CA GLU A 35 7.53 1.11 0.40
C GLU A 35 6.55 2.16 -0.13
N TYR A 36 5.67 1.75 -1.03
CA TYR A 36 4.69 2.63 -1.61
C TYR A 36 3.71 3.15 -0.55
N ALA A 37 3.29 2.26 0.36
CA ALA A 37 2.39 2.66 1.44
C ALA A 37 3.05 3.67 2.36
N LYS A 38 4.34 3.53 2.64
CA LYS A 38 5.07 4.49 3.46
C LYS A 38 5.10 5.86 2.80
N GLU A 39 5.38 5.89 1.51
CA GLU A 39 5.44 7.16 0.77
C GLU A 39 4.09 7.84 0.71
N LEU A 40 3.05 7.09 0.44
CA LEU A 40 1.70 7.65 0.40
C LEU A 40 1.28 8.17 1.76
N THR A 41 1.59 7.43 2.81
CA THR A 41 1.22 7.84 4.15
C THR A 41 1.97 9.10 4.57
N ALA A 42 3.24 9.20 4.20
CA ALA A 42 4.01 10.40 4.50
C ALA A 42 3.40 11.62 3.82
N CYS A 43 2.98 11.47 2.57
CA CYS A 43 2.34 12.54 1.83
C CYS A 43 1.00 12.92 2.47
N ALA A 44 0.20 11.92 2.82
CA ALA A 44 -1.09 12.18 3.46
C ALA A 44 -0.94 12.84 4.82
N LEU A 45 0.12 12.47 5.53
CA LEU A 45 0.40 13.08 6.83
C LEU A 45 0.76 14.56 6.67
N ASP A 46 1.53 14.89 5.64
CA ASP A 46 1.83 16.29 5.36
C ASP A 46 0.57 17.08 5.09
N ILE A 47 -0.35 16.52 4.31
CA ILE A 47 -1.62 17.17 4.01
C ILE A 47 -2.41 17.39 5.29
N ALA A 48 -2.45 16.38 6.16
CA ALA A 48 -3.17 16.50 7.42
C ALA A 48 -2.55 17.57 8.30
N LYS A 49 -1.23 17.66 8.36
CA LYS A 49 -0.54 18.65 9.15
C LYS A 49 -0.82 20.07 8.66
N HIS A 50 -0.89 20.25 7.35
CA HIS A 50 -1.20 21.55 6.79
C HIS A 50 -2.60 22.01 7.18
N SER A 51 -3.49 21.07 7.49
CA SER A 51 -4.83 21.39 7.96
C SER A 51 -4.92 21.43 9.49
N GLY A 52 -3.79 21.35 10.17
CA GLY A 52 -3.75 21.42 11.63
C GLY A 52 -4.19 20.14 12.32
N ARG A 53 -4.16 19.01 11.63
CA ARG A 53 -4.60 17.74 12.20
C ARG A 53 -3.45 16.75 12.30
N LYS A 54 -3.58 15.80 13.21
CA LYS A 54 -2.62 14.71 13.33
C LYS A 54 -3.14 13.42 12.74
N LYS A 55 -4.46 13.35 12.54
CA LYS A 55 -5.09 12.15 12.02
C LYS A 55 -5.13 12.19 10.50
N VAL A 56 -4.70 11.12 9.86
CA VAL A 56 -4.79 10.99 8.42
C VAL A 56 -6.19 10.46 8.08
N THR A 57 -6.92 11.18 7.24
CA THR A 57 -8.28 10.82 6.88
C THR A 57 -8.33 10.29 5.45
N GLN A 58 -9.50 9.78 5.07
CA GLN A 58 -9.72 9.31 3.72
C GLN A 58 -9.49 10.43 2.69
N ALA A 59 -9.90 11.64 3.02
CA ALA A 59 -9.71 12.77 2.11
C ALA A 59 -8.22 13.05 1.90
N ASP A 60 -7.42 12.93 2.97
CA ASP A 60 -5.98 13.12 2.87
C ASP A 60 -5.36 12.06 1.97
N MET A 61 -5.80 10.81 2.10
CA MET A 61 -5.30 9.74 1.25
C MET A 61 -5.68 9.96 -0.20
N LYS A 62 -6.88 10.42 -0.46
CA LYS A 62 -7.30 10.71 -1.83
C LYS A 62 -6.44 11.75 -2.48
N LEU A 63 -6.11 12.80 -1.75
CA LEU A 63 -5.23 13.84 -2.27
C LEU A 63 -3.82 13.31 -2.50
N ALA A 64 -3.33 12.49 -1.59
CA ALA A 64 -1.99 11.92 -1.72
C ALA A 64 -1.87 11.02 -2.94
N ILE A 65 -2.93 10.28 -3.24
CA ILE A 65 -2.96 9.40 -4.40
C ILE A 65 -3.11 10.19 -5.70
N GLY A 66 -3.59 11.42 -5.59
CA GLY A 66 -3.74 12.24 -6.78
C GLY A 66 -5.08 12.11 -7.48
N MET A 67 -6.07 11.67 -6.74
CA MET A 67 -7.39 11.45 -7.34
C MET A 67 -8.30 12.63 -7.16
#